data_b9c07eb6e2cb3ebd57cc39a5cd9711cb
#
_entry.id   b9c07eb6e2cb3ebd57cc39a5cd9711cb
#
_cell.length_a   1.000
_cell.length_b   1.000
_cell.length_c   1.000
_cell.angle_alpha   90.00
_cell.angle_beta   90.00
_cell.angle_gamma   90.00
#
_symmetry.space_group_name_H-M   'P 1'
#
loop_
_entity.id
_entity.type
_entity.pdbx_description
1 polymer ?
#
loop_
_entity_poly.entity_id
_entity_poly.type
_entity_poly.pdbx_seq_one_letter_code
_entity_poly.pdbx_strand_id
1 'polypeptide(L)'
;KGLQGRFGAVLALLALVGLWGVRDYEHRRAVAALQSRTYERADAIRVSAYPYWLTPFRWYAVVETRDFFAQTTVNSLSPEVDPDDKMRIRPKPEETPVTLAAKKSYLGRVYLDWAQFPITETEPLESPSGYIVRFRDLRYEYPERSGASSLGARVRLDQNLNVVGQMFGFGSRWGQPSEEK
;
A
#
# COMPACT_ATOMS: atom_id res chain seq x y z
N LYS A 1 7.09 45.86 -16.28
CA LYS A 1 6.23 44.72 -15.87
C LYS A 1 6.94 43.35 -15.95
N GLY A 2 7.99 43.14 -16.77
CA GLY A 2 8.70 41.85 -16.91
C GLY A 2 9.62 41.46 -15.76
N LEU A 3 10.28 42.41 -15.08
CA LEU A 3 11.22 42.08 -13.97
C LEU A 3 10.51 41.63 -12.68
N GLN A 4 9.37 42.22 -12.36
CA GLN A 4 8.57 41.85 -11.19
C GLN A 4 8.00 40.44 -11.30
N GLY A 5 7.56 40.05 -12.50
CA GLY A 5 7.09 38.68 -12.75
C GLY A 5 8.21 37.61 -12.62
N ARG A 6 9.42 37.92 -13.10
CA ARG A 6 10.58 37.02 -12.96
C ARG A 6 11.01 36.85 -11.52
N PHE A 7 11.02 37.91 -10.72
CA PHE A 7 11.34 37.86 -9.31
C PHE A 7 10.32 37.02 -8.53
N GLY A 8 9.02 37.22 -8.79
CA GLY A 8 7.98 36.39 -8.20
C GLY A 8 8.10 34.90 -8.54
N ALA A 9 8.45 34.59 -9.80
CA ALA A 9 8.66 33.20 -10.23
C ALA A 9 9.86 32.55 -9.54
N VAL A 10 10.98 33.29 -9.37
CA VAL A 10 12.16 32.81 -8.65
C VAL A 10 11.84 32.55 -7.17
N LEU A 11 11.12 33.46 -6.51
CA LEU A 11 10.70 33.27 -5.11
C LEU A 11 9.79 32.05 -4.97
N ALA A 12 8.84 31.87 -5.86
CA ALA A 12 7.96 30.71 -5.86
C ALA A 12 8.75 29.40 -6.05
N LEU A 13 9.73 29.37 -6.94
CA LEU A 13 10.61 28.23 -7.14
C LEU A 13 11.45 27.92 -5.90
N LEU A 14 12.04 28.94 -5.28
CA LEU A 14 12.81 28.79 -4.05
C LEU A 14 11.93 28.28 -2.89
N ALA A 15 10.72 28.77 -2.75
CA ALA A 15 9.75 28.30 -1.77
C ALA A 15 9.38 26.82 -2.01
N LEU A 16 9.18 26.42 -3.26
CA LEU A 16 8.89 25.04 -3.64
C LEU A 16 10.05 24.11 -3.30
N VAL A 17 11.28 24.50 -3.66
CA VAL A 17 12.51 23.75 -3.33
C VAL A 17 12.71 23.66 -1.81
N GLY A 18 12.47 24.75 -1.09
CA GLY A 18 12.53 24.77 0.37
C GLY A 18 11.52 23.82 1.01
N LEU A 19 10.26 23.84 0.54
CA LEU A 19 9.22 22.93 1.01
C LEU A 19 9.58 21.45 0.72
N TRP A 20 10.17 21.19 -0.43
CA TRP A 20 10.63 19.85 -0.79
C TRP A 20 11.77 19.38 0.13
N GLY A 21 12.73 20.27 0.42
CA GLY A 21 13.82 19.99 1.35
C GLY A 21 13.33 19.68 2.76
N VAL A 22 12.37 20.46 3.28
CA VAL A 22 11.74 20.19 4.58
C VAL A 22 11.05 18.83 4.55
N ARG A 23 10.29 18.53 3.50
CA ARG A 23 9.58 17.26 3.38
C ARG A 23 10.52 16.05 3.30
N ASP A 24 11.62 16.14 2.56
CA ASP A 24 12.63 15.08 2.51
C ASP A 24 13.32 14.87 3.86
N TYR A 25 13.66 15.95 4.55
CA TYR A 25 14.24 15.88 5.89
C TYR A 25 13.30 15.21 6.90
N GLU A 26 12.03 15.62 6.92
CA GLU A 26 11.02 15.03 7.82
C GLU A 26 10.69 13.59 7.46
N HIS A 27 10.73 13.21 6.17
CA HIS A 27 10.61 11.82 5.74
C HIS A 27 11.72 10.95 6.31
N ARG A 28 12.97 11.41 6.23
CA ARG A 28 14.12 10.67 6.79
C ARG A 28 14.00 10.49 8.31
N ARG A 29 13.52 11.52 9.03
CA ARG A 29 13.25 11.43 10.46
C ARG A 29 12.16 10.40 10.79
N ALA A 30 11.07 10.40 10.03
CA ALA A 30 10.00 9.42 10.19
C ALA A 30 10.48 7.99 9.95
N VAL A 31 11.24 7.76 8.87
CA VAL A 31 11.81 6.44 8.56
C VAL A 31 12.79 5.99 9.65
N ALA A 32 13.66 6.88 10.13
CA ALA A 32 14.61 6.56 11.21
C ALA A 32 13.89 6.18 12.51
N ALA A 33 12.81 6.89 12.88
CA ALA A 33 12.00 6.56 14.04
C ALA A 33 11.34 5.18 13.91
N LEU A 34 10.85 4.85 12.73
CA LEU A 34 10.26 3.53 12.46
C LEU A 34 11.30 2.40 12.51
N GLN A 35 12.50 2.63 11.99
CA GLN A 35 13.58 1.64 11.97
C GLN A 35 14.17 1.37 13.37
N SER A 36 14.12 2.35 14.26
CA SER A 36 14.66 2.21 15.61
C SER A 36 13.75 1.47 16.59
N ARG A 37 12.52 1.15 16.17
CA ARG A 37 11.52 0.49 17.01
C ARG A 37 11.41 -1.00 16.67
N THR A 38 11.17 -1.83 17.68
CA THR A 38 10.73 -3.22 17.51
C THR A 38 9.20 -3.29 17.52
N TYR A 39 8.64 -4.20 16.75
CA TYR A 39 7.19 -4.40 16.56
C TYR A 39 6.81 -5.79 17.06
N GLU A 40 6.02 -5.88 18.13
CA GLU A 40 5.65 -7.18 18.74
C GLU A 40 6.89 -8.11 18.95
N ARG A 41 8.02 -7.54 19.37
CA ARG A 41 9.33 -8.21 19.51
C ARG A 41 9.98 -8.68 18.21
N ALA A 42 9.46 -8.25 17.05
CA ALA A 42 10.06 -8.50 15.75
C ALA A 42 10.76 -7.26 15.22
N ASP A 43 11.86 -7.45 14.51
CA ASP A 43 12.57 -6.38 13.83
C ASP A 43 11.93 -6.01 12.50
N ALA A 44 12.03 -4.76 12.13
CA ALA A 44 11.58 -4.29 10.83
C ALA A 44 12.54 -4.77 9.74
N ILE A 45 12.03 -5.47 8.72
CA ILE A 45 12.76 -5.86 7.52
C ILE A 45 12.73 -4.73 6.49
N ARG A 46 11.56 -4.11 6.34
CA ARG A 46 11.33 -2.99 5.42
C ARG A 46 10.38 -2.00 6.04
N VAL A 47 10.69 -0.72 5.85
CA VAL A 47 9.91 0.39 6.36
C VAL A 47 9.60 1.35 5.22
N SER A 48 8.37 1.82 5.14
CA SER A 48 7.98 2.88 4.22
C SER A 48 7.06 3.87 4.91
N ALA A 49 7.32 5.15 4.70
CA ALA A 49 6.52 6.24 5.22
C ALA A 49 5.94 7.07 4.06
N TYR A 50 4.63 7.25 4.05
CA TYR A 50 3.87 7.97 3.03
C TYR A 50 3.30 9.24 3.63
N PRO A 51 3.46 10.39 2.96
CA PRO A 51 3.04 11.65 3.54
C PRO A 51 1.52 11.79 3.56
N TYR A 52 1.00 12.37 4.63
CA TYR A 52 -0.33 12.93 4.57
C TYR A 52 -0.34 14.18 3.69
N TRP A 53 -1.43 14.37 2.95
CA TRP A 53 -1.52 15.44 1.93
C TRP A 53 -1.55 16.87 2.52
N LEU A 54 -2.03 17.05 3.77
CA LEU A 54 -2.18 18.35 4.41
C LEU A 54 -0.98 18.78 5.27
N THR A 55 -0.08 17.89 5.64
CA THR A 55 1.01 18.22 6.56
C THR A 55 2.29 17.48 6.18
N PRO A 56 3.45 18.17 6.19
CA PRO A 56 4.74 17.52 5.96
C PRO A 56 5.27 16.73 7.17
N PHE A 57 4.59 16.79 8.32
CA PHE A 57 5.06 16.24 9.59
C PHE A 57 4.35 14.96 10.02
N ARG A 58 3.22 14.62 9.40
CA ARG A 58 2.49 13.39 9.68
C ARG A 58 2.64 12.42 8.51
N TRP A 59 3.02 11.20 8.84
CA TRP A 59 3.31 10.14 7.87
C TRP A 59 2.48 8.90 8.20
N TYR A 60 1.89 8.32 7.19
CA TYR A 60 1.35 6.97 7.25
C TYR A 60 2.49 5.99 6.97
N ALA A 61 2.61 4.94 7.77
CA ALA A 61 3.70 4.00 7.67
C ALA A 61 3.22 2.56 7.52
N VAL A 62 3.93 1.82 6.70
CA VAL A 62 3.83 0.37 6.62
C VAL A 62 5.20 -0.20 6.94
N VAL A 63 5.24 -1.05 7.96
CA VAL A 63 6.43 -1.77 8.40
C VAL A 63 6.24 -3.24 8.11
N GLU A 64 7.18 -3.84 7.42
CA GLU A 64 7.22 -5.27 7.16
C GLU A 64 8.15 -5.95 8.15
N THR A 65 7.65 -6.95 8.83
CA THR A 65 8.42 -7.89 9.62
C THR A 65 8.47 -9.24 8.91
N ARG A 66 9.02 -10.26 9.55
CA ARG A 66 9.05 -11.62 9.02
C ARG A 66 7.64 -12.19 8.84
N ASP A 67 6.78 -12.02 9.84
CA ASP A 67 5.52 -12.76 9.95
C ASP A 67 4.28 -11.88 9.75
N PHE A 68 4.43 -10.56 9.82
CA PHE A 68 3.31 -9.63 9.72
C PHE A 68 3.71 -8.28 9.13
N PHE A 69 2.71 -7.48 8.80
CA PHE A 69 2.82 -6.06 8.50
C PHE A 69 2.24 -5.25 9.68
N ALA A 70 2.92 -4.17 10.06
CA ALA A 70 2.38 -3.16 10.98
C ALA A 70 2.03 -1.90 10.19
N GLN A 71 0.80 -1.41 10.35
CA GLN A 71 0.32 -0.16 9.77
C GLN A 71 0.16 0.86 10.91
N THR A 72 0.80 2.01 10.79
CA THR A 72 0.79 3.01 11.86
C THR A 72 0.93 4.42 11.30
N THR A 73 0.93 5.41 12.16
CA THR A 73 1.25 6.81 11.84
C THR A 73 2.51 7.24 12.57
N VAL A 74 3.21 8.23 12.01
CA VAL A 74 4.40 8.82 12.63
C VAL A 74 4.26 10.33 12.61
N ASN A 75 4.57 10.96 13.73
CA ASN A 75 4.80 12.39 13.80
C ASN A 75 6.31 12.65 13.77
N SER A 76 6.81 13.23 12.69
CA SER A 76 8.25 13.45 12.52
C SER A 76 8.79 14.62 13.34
N LEU A 77 7.95 15.57 13.79
CA LEU A 77 8.39 16.65 14.68
C LEU A 77 8.86 16.15 16.03
N SER A 78 8.15 15.19 16.62
CA SER A 78 8.47 14.59 17.93
C SER A 78 9.00 13.16 17.82
N PRO A 79 9.61 12.68 16.74
CA PRO A 79 9.84 11.31 16.26
C PRO A 79 9.05 10.23 17.03
N GLU A 80 7.73 10.41 17.07
CA GLU A 80 6.82 9.55 17.80
C GLU A 80 6.10 8.62 16.81
N VAL A 81 6.24 7.32 17.05
CA VAL A 81 5.58 6.27 16.27
C VAL A 81 4.32 5.87 17.00
N ASP A 82 3.20 5.89 16.28
CA ASP A 82 1.86 5.57 16.78
C ASP A 82 1.34 6.51 17.86
N PRO A 83 1.36 7.84 17.63
CA PRO A 83 0.92 8.81 18.61
C PRO A 83 -0.55 8.68 19.01
N ASP A 84 -1.35 8.01 18.19
CA ASP A 84 -2.79 7.82 18.40
C ASP A 84 -3.15 6.46 18.98
N ASP A 85 -2.17 5.59 19.25
CA ASP A 85 -2.34 4.19 19.70
C ASP A 85 -3.31 3.41 18.77
N LYS A 86 -3.10 3.52 17.46
CA LYS A 86 -3.96 2.93 16.42
C LYS A 86 -3.22 1.98 15.49
N MET A 87 -2.06 1.48 15.92
CA MET A 87 -1.29 0.52 15.14
C MET A 87 -2.13 -0.72 14.84
N ARG A 88 -2.11 -1.14 13.59
CA ARG A 88 -2.78 -2.37 13.15
C ARG A 88 -1.73 -3.39 12.74
N ILE A 89 -1.79 -4.55 13.36
CA ILE A 89 -0.96 -5.69 13.01
C ILE A 89 -1.76 -6.59 12.07
N ARG A 90 -1.17 -6.92 10.93
CA ARG A 90 -1.75 -7.82 9.92
C ARG A 90 -0.79 -8.97 9.65
N PRO A 91 -1.11 -10.19 10.05
CA PRO A 91 -0.32 -11.36 9.69
C PRO A 91 -0.14 -11.44 8.17
N LYS A 92 1.01 -11.91 7.73
CA LYS A 92 1.21 -12.20 6.31
C LYS A 92 0.27 -13.35 5.90
N PRO A 93 -0.43 -13.21 4.76
CA PRO A 93 -1.37 -14.26 4.32
C PRO A 93 -0.61 -15.55 4.02
N GLU A 94 -1.19 -16.66 4.45
CA GLU A 94 -0.66 -17.99 4.14
C GLU A 94 -0.75 -18.27 2.64
N GLU A 95 0.26 -18.97 2.12
CA GLU A 95 0.24 -19.44 0.75
C GLU A 95 -0.56 -20.73 0.64
N THR A 96 -1.73 -20.62 0.05
CA THR A 96 -2.60 -21.78 -0.25
C THR A 96 -2.56 -22.09 -1.76
N PRO A 97 -2.97 -23.28 -2.20
CA PRO A 97 -3.10 -23.59 -3.63
C PRO A 97 -3.96 -22.55 -4.38
N VAL A 98 -5.00 -22.04 -3.73
CA VAL A 98 -5.91 -21.01 -4.27
C VAL A 98 -5.19 -19.69 -4.49
N THR A 99 -4.47 -19.20 -3.46
CA THR A 99 -3.71 -17.95 -3.57
C THR A 99 -2.56 -18.06 -4.57
N LEU A 100 -1.89 -19.21 -4.64
CA LEU A 100 -0.84 -19.48 -5.62
C LEU A 100 -1.37 -19.50 -7.06
N ALA A 101 -2.52 -20.12 -7.31
CA ALA A 101 -3.16 -20.10 -8.64
C ALA A 101 -3.52 -18.67 -9.06
N ALA A 102 -4.09 -17.88 -8.16
CA ALA A 102 -4.42 -16.48 -8.43
C ALA A 102 -3.16 -15.62 -8.67
N LYS A 103 -2.09 -15.81 -7.90
CA LYS A 103 -0.80 -15.10 -8.08
C LYS A 103 -0.15 -15.42 -9.44
N LYS A 104 -0.33 -16.62 -9.97
CA LYS A 104 0.17 -17.03 -11.30
C LYS A 104 -0.65 -16.48 -12.46
N SER A 105 -1.87 -15.99 -12.24
CA SER A 105 -2.67 -15.35 -13.29
C SER A 105 -1.99 -14.11 -13.85
N TYR A 106 -2.37 -13.68 -15.05
CA TYR A 106 -1.82 -12.46 -15.66
C TYR A 106 -1.98 -11.25 -14.74
N LEU A 107 -3.19 -10.98 -14.26
CA LEU A 107 -3.46 -9.85 -13.38
C LEU A 107 -2.74 -9.99 -12.02
N GLY A 108 -2.67 -11.20 -11.48
CA GLY A 108 -1.94 -11.47 -10.24
C GLY A 108 -0.45 -11.13 -10.35
N ARG A 109 0.20 -11.56 -11.44
CA ARG A 109 1.63 -11.24 -11.72
C ARG A 109 1.83 -9.73 -11.86
N VAL A 110 1.04 -9.07 -12.73
CA VAL A 110 1.13 -7.62 -12.95
C VAL A 110 0.90 -6.84 -11.65
N TYR A 111 -0.07 -7.27 -10.85
CA TYR A 111 -0.35 -6.61 -9.58
C TYR A 111 0.79 -6.75 -8.58
N LEU A 112 1.35 -7.95 -8.44
CA LEU A 112 2.44 -8.23 -7.52
C LEU A 112 3.76 -7.57 -7.93
N ASP A 113 4.01 -7.38 -9.22
CA ASP A 113 5.16 -6.63 -9.73
C ASP A 113 5.09 -5.14 -9.35
N TRP A 114 3.88 -4.59 -9.29
CA TRP A 114 3.64 -3.20 -8.93
C TRP A 114 3.47 -2.94 -7.42
N ALA A 115 2.85 -3.88 -6.69
CA ALA A 115 2.51 -3.71 -5.28
C ALA A 115 3.75 -3.79 -4.38
N GLN A 116 3.88 -2.84 -3.45
CA GLN A 116 5.01 -2.85 -2.51
C GLN A 116 4.74 -3.68 -1.25
N PHE A 117 3.51 -3.64 -0.74
CA PHE A 117 3.08 -4.38 0.45
C PHE A 117 1.79 -5.15 0.14
N PRO A 118 1.89 -6.16 -0.76
CA PRO A 118 0.71 -6.89 -1.20
C PRO A 118 0.19 -7.80 -0.10
N ILE A 119 -1.13 -7.78 0.06
CA ILE A 119 -1.88 -8.80 0.82
C ILE A 119 -2.91 -9.46 -0.09
N THR A 120 -3.20 -10.72 0.19
CA THR A 120 -4.22 -11.49 -0.51
C THR A 120 -5.27 -11.98 0.48
N GLU A 121 -6.54 -11.88 0.10
CA GLU A 121 -7.67 -12.43 0.84
C GLU A 121 -8.46 -13.35 -0.09
N THR A 122 -8.84 -14.52 0.42
CA THR A 122 -9.62 -15.50 -0.34
C THR A 122 -11.02 -15.58 0.19
N GLU A 123 -11.99 -15.49 -0.69
CA GLU A 123 -13.41 -15.64 -0.41
C GLU A 123 -13.96 -16.81 -1.23
N PRO A 124 -14.52 -17.85 -0.60
CA PRO A 124 -15.17 -18.93 -1.32
C PRO A 124 -16.48 -18.45 -1.94
N LEU A 125 -16.83 -18.99 -3.11
CA LEU A 125 -18.09 -18.76 -3.81
C LEU A 125 -18.96 -20.02 -3.75
N GLU A 126 -20.21 -19.84 -3.40
CA GLU A 126 -21.20 -20.95 -3.38
C GLU A 126 -21.78 -21.23 -4.78
N SER A 127 -22.07 -20.17 -5.54
CA SER A 127 -22.69 -20.32 -6.87
C SER A 127 -22.23 -19.24 -7.86
N PRO A 128 -21.60 -19.61 -8.99
CA PRO A 128 -20.98 -20.91 -9.22
C PRO A 128 -19.79 -21.14 -8.29
N SER A 129 -19.63 -22.37 -7.86
CA SER A 129 -18.58 -22.77 -6.91
C SER A 129 -17.19 -22.40 -7.39
N GLY A 130 -16.36 -21.92 -6.48
CA GLY A 130 -14.99 -21.47 -6.77
C GLY A 130 -14.49 -20.50 -5.71
N TYR A 131 -13.60 -19.60 -6.12
CA TYR A 131 -12.95 -18.66 -5.22
C TYR A 131 -12.80 -17.29 -5.86
N ILE A 132 -12.88 -16.23 -5.04
CA ILE A 132 -12.37 -14.90 -5.39
C ILE A 132 -11.15 -14.64 -4.55
N VAL A 133 -10.02 -14.36 -5.19
CA VAL A 133 -8.81 -13.88 -4.52
C VAL A 133 -8.69 -12.39 -4.76
N ARG A 134 -8.67 -11.63 -3.69
CA ARG A 134 -8.50 -10.18 -3.70
C ARG A 134 -7.05 -9.84 -3.37
N PHE A 135 -6.45 -9.01 -4.21
CA PHE A 135 -5.14 -8.42 -4.01
C PHE A 135 -5.31 -6.98 -3.56
N ARG A 136 -4.64 -6.62 -2.50
CA ARG A 136 -4.60 -5.24 -1.99
C ARG A 136 -3.18 -4.85 -1.65
N ASP A 137 -2.88 -3.56 -1.70
CA ASP A 137 -1.59 -3.03 -1.26
C ASP A 137 -1.83 -2.12 -0.06
N LEU A 138 -1.15 -2.43 1.04
CA LEU A 138 -1.29 -1.72 2.31
C LEU A 138 -0.92 -0.24 2.22
N ARG A 139 -0.19 0.18 1.19
CA ARG A 139 0.09 1.62 0.93
C ARG A 139 -1.17 2.46 0.81
N TYR A 140 -2.26 1.86 0.33
CA TYR A 140 -3.53 2.55 0.04
C TYR A 140 -4.62 2.28 1.07
N GLU A 141 -4.29 1.62 2.17
CA GLU A 141 -5.20 1.33 3.28
C GLU A 141 -4.86 2.18 4.50
N TYR A 142 -5.26 3.43 4.47
CA TYR A 142 -5.05 4.32 5.62
C TYR A 142 -5.88 3.87 6.83
N PRO A 143 -5.30 3.87 8.07
CA PRO A 143 -6.00 3.43 9.28
C PRO A 143 -7.30 4.20 9.56
N GLU A 144 -7.37 5.44 9.11
CA GLU A 144 -8.50 6.35 9.36
C GLU A 144 -9.63 6.20 8.34
N ARG A 145 -9.38 5.51 7.23
CA ARG A 145 -10.39 5.27 6.20
C ARG A 145 -10.87 3.83 6.28
N SER A 146 -12.05 3.64 6.85
CA SER A 146 -12.79 2.39 6.72
C SER A 146 -13.34 2.30 5.30
N GLY A 147 -12.69 1.53 4.44
CA GLY A 147 -13.16 1.32 3.07
C GLY A 147 -12.14 0.55 2.25
N ALA A 148 -12.63 -0.21 1.29
CA ALA A 148 -11.77 -0.96 0.38
C ALA A 148 -10.90 0.02 -0.43
N SER A 149 -9.59 -0.25 -0.51
CA SER A 149 -8.69 0.47 -1.40
C SER A 149 -9.22 0.43 -2.84
N SER A 150 -9.25 1.60 -3.49
CA SER A 150 -9.66 1.70 -4.91
C SER A 150 -8.69 1.01 -5.86
N LEU A 151 -7.48 0.73 -5.39
CA LEU A 151 -6.39 0.16 -6.16
C LEU A 151 -6.17 -1.32 -5.78
N GLY A 152 -7.20 -2.13 -5.93
CA GLY A 152 -7.14 -3.57 -5.71
C GLY A 152 -7.35 -4.35 -7.00
N ALA A 153 -6.93 -5.61 -7.00
CA ALA A 153 -7.23 -6.55 -8.07
C ALA A 153 -8.00 -7.76 -7.53
N ARG A 154 -8.80 -8.39 -8.39
CA ARG A 154 -9.56 -9.59 -8.05
C ARG A 154 -9.37 -10.62 -9.14
N VAL A 155 -9.10 -11.84 -8.72
CA VAL A 155 -9.02 -13.00 -9.62
C VAL A 155 -10.08 -14.00 -9.17
N ARG A 156 -10.93 -14.42 -10.11
CA ARG A 156 -11.92 -15.46 -9.90
C ARG A 156 -11.39 -16.77 -10.42
N LEU A 157 -11.47 -17.80 -9.60
CA LEU A 157 -11.06 -19.16 -9.90
C LEU A 157 -12.29 -20.09 -9.84
N ASP A 158 -12.31 -21.11 -10.68
CA ASP A 158 -13.24 -22.23 -10.55
C ASP A 158 -12.79 -23.23 -9.46
N GLN A 159 -13.54 -24.32 -9.27
CA GLN A 159 -13.19 -25.38 -8.32
C GLN A 159 -11.85 -26.07 -8.63
N ASN A 160 -11.45 -26.09 -9.91
CA ASN A 160 -10.21 -26.70 -10.38
C ASN A 160 -9.03 -25.70 -10.36
N LEU A 161 -9.25 -24.53 -9.79
CA LEU A 161 -8.29 -23.40 -9.70
C LEU A 161 -7.91 -22.79 -11.06
N ASN A 162 -8.74 -22.98 -12.10
CA ASN A 162 -8.56 -22.28 -13.36
C ASN A 162 -9.08 -20.84 -13.23
N VAL A 163 -8.39 -19.90 -13.89
CA VAL A 163 -8.79 -18.49 -13.91
C VAL A 163 -10.00 -18.32 -14.82
N VAL A 164 -11.14 -17.93 -14.25
CA VAL A 164 -12.40 -17.69 -15.00
C VAL A 164 -12.76 -16.20 -15.10
N GLY A 165 -12.02 -15.33 -14.43
CA GLY A 165 -12.21 -13.89 -14.53
C GLY A 165 -11.15 -13.09 -13.77
N GLN A 166 -10.88 -11.89 -14.28
CA GLN A 166 -9.91 -10.98 -13.68
C GLN A 166 -10.47 -9.56 -13.71
N MET A 167 -10.27 -8.78 -12.63
CA MET A 167 -10.78 -7.42 -12.55
C MET A 167 -9.83 -6.54 -11.72
N PHE A 168 -9.51 -5.37 -12.26
CA PHE A 168 -8.74 -4.35 -11.56
C PHE A 168 -9.65 -3.22 -11.09
N GLY A 169 -9.46 -2.75 -9.88
CA GLY A 169 -10.26 -1.67 -9.28
C GLY A 169 -11.65 -2.09 -8.83
N PHE A 170 -12.58 -1.14 -8.75
CA PHE A 170 -13.98 -1.32 -8.34
C PHE A 170 -14.94 -1.68 -9.50
N GLY A 171 -14.42 -1.98 -10.69
CA GLY A 171 -15.26 -2.33 -11.83
C GLY A 171 -16.25 -3.45 -11.53
N SER A 172 -17.43 -3.40 -12.14
CA SER A 172 -18.45 -4.44 -12.05
C SER A 172 -18.27 -5.54 -13.11
N ARG A 173 -17.43 -5.31 -14.12
CA ARG A 173 -17.20 -6.24 -15.23
C ARG A 173 -15.93 -7.06 -15.00
N TRP A 174 -16.07 -8.37 -15.07
CA TRP A 174 -14.93 -9.30 -15.06
C TRP A 174 -14.30 -9.34 -16.46
N GLY A 175 -13.01 -9.06 -16.54
CA GLY A 175 -12.24 -9.27 -17.77
C GLY A 175 -12.07 -10.78 -18.01
N GLN A 176 -12.16 -11.19 -19.28
CA GLN A 176 -11.85 -12.56 -19.68
C GLN A 176 -10.36 -12.84 -19.45
N PRO A 177 -9.95 -14.09 -19.15
CA PRO A 177 -8.56 -14.49 -19.14
C PRO A 177 -7.94 -14.16 -20.51
N SER A 178 -6.82 -13.44 -20.52
CA SER A 178 -6.06 -13.27 -21.76
C SER A 178 -5.47 -14.63 -22.12
N GLU A 179 -5.82 -15.19 -23.29
CA GLU A 179 -5.10 -16.32 -23.85
C GLU A 179 -3.66 -15.85 -24.11
N GLU A 180 -2.72 -16.41 -23.38
CA GLU A 180 -1.30 -16.24 -23.69
C GLU A 180 -1.03 -16.92 -25.04
N LYS A 181 -0.69 -16.11 -26.06
CA LYS A 181 -0.10 -16.60 -27.32
C LYS A 181 1.39 -16.79 -27.15
#